data_412199f5ca96caf4c690ee68c74e8b16
#
_entry.id   412199f5ca96caf4c690ee68c74e8b16
#
_cell.length_a   1.000
_cell.length_b   1.000
_cell.length_c   1.000
_cell.angle_alpha   90.00
_cell.angle_beta   90.00
_cell.angle_gamma   90.00
#
_symmetry.space_group_name_H-M   'P 1'
#
loop_
_entity.id
_entity.type
_entity.pdbx_description
1 polymer ?
#
loop_
_entity_poly.entity_id
_entity_poly.type
_entity_poly.pdbx_seq_one_letter_code
_entity_poly.pdbx_strand_id
1 'polypeptide(L)'
;NNTEGINNNIFGTLNCAQAAISTGVETFVLISTDKAVRPTNTMGATKRFAELVLQALSSKNNNTLFSIVRFGNVLGSSGSVIPLFKKQIKNGGPVTVTDPNIIRYFMTITEAVELVIQSGSMGEGGDVFVLDMGEQVKIDDLAKKMIKLSGLQIKDDLNPDGDIEIKYTGLRPGEKLFEELLIGKNTSETDNPRIMRAKEEMMEWTKLEGILDELRIAINENNYLKLRELLIQAVPLFKPQCDIIDILYKKIE
;
A
#
# COMPACT_ATOMS: atom_id res chain seq x y z
N ASN A 1 -6.49 10.31 8.68
CA ASN A 1 -7.06 11.47 7.99
C ASN A 1 -7.30 11.09 6.51
N ASN A 2 -8.56 10.83 6.15
CA ASN A 2 -8.94 10.37 4.82
C ASN A 2 -8.73 11.45 3.75
N THR A 3 -9.05 12.69 4.09
CA THR A 3 -8.88 13.85 3.21
C THR A 3 -7.43 14.03 2.79
N GLU A 4 -6.50 14.00 3.75
CA GLU A 4 -5.07 14.10 3.47
C GLU A 4 -4.55 12.89 2.68
N GLY A 5 -5.07 11.69 2.95
CA GLY A 5 -4.75 10.50 2.17
C GLY A 5 -5.14 10.64 0.70
N ILE A 6 -6.31 11.22 0.43
CA ILE A 6 -6.80 11.51 -0.93
C ILE A 6 -5.93 12.61 -1.57
N ASN A 7 -5.70 13.71 -0.87
CA ASN A 7 -4.89 14.81 -1.37
C ASN A 7 -3.48 14.35 -1.74
N ASN A 8 -2.79 13.66 -0.85
CA ASN A 8 -1.41 13.25 -1.08
C ASN A 8 -1.31 12.13 -2.13
N ASN A 9 -2.14 11.09 -2.05
CA ASN A 9 -2.00 9.94 -2.92
C ASN A 9 -2.59 10.17 -4.31
N ILE A 10 -3.75 10.83 -4.42
CA ILE A 10 -4.42 11.05 -5.70
C ILE A 10 -3.95 12.36 -6.35
N PHE A 11 -4.21 13.50 -5.70
CA PHE A 11 -3.88 14.80 -6.28
C PHE A 11 -2.37 15.07 -6.30
N GLY A 12 -1.63 14.60 -5.29
CA GLY A 12 -0.17 14.65 -5.31
C GLY A 12 0.41 13.88 -6.50
N THR A 13 -0.07 12.66 -6.77
CA THR A 13 0.35 11.88 -7.95
C THR A 13 -0.05 12.59 -9.25
N LEU A 14 -1.29 13.09 -9.36
CA LEU A 14 -1.76 13.82 -10.54
C LEU A 14 -0.89 15.05 -10.82
N ASN A 15 -0.61 15.87 -9.81
CA ASN A 15 0.20 17.08 -9.96
C ASN A 15 1.64 16.75 -10.39
N CYS A 16 2.25 15.73 -9.77
CA CYS A 16 3.59 15.28 -10.16
C CYS A 16 3.61 14.74 -11.59
N ALA A 17 2.60 13.95 -12.00
CA ALA A 17 2.51 13.42 -13.35
C ALA A 17 2.31 14.53 -14.41
N GLN A 18 1.44 15.50 -14.12
CA GLN A 18 1.24 16.67 -14.99
C GLN A 18 2.52 17.51 -15.11
N ALA A 19 3.24 17.72 -14.02
CA ALA A 19 4.53 18.39 -14.03
C ALA A 19 5.55 17.62 -14.87
N ALA A 20 5.63 16.30 -14.74
CA ALA A 20 6.51 15.45 -15.54
C ALA A 20 6.21 15.57 -17.04
N ILE A 21 4.93 15.54 -17.43
CA ILE A 21 4.51 15.76 -18.83
C ILE A 21 4.95 17.13 -19.34
N SER A 22 4.68 18.19 -18.56
CA SER A 22 4.95 19.59 -18.97
C SER A 22 6.44 19.90 -19.10
N THR A 23 7.29 19.16 -18.39
CA THR A 23 8.76 19.34 -18.41
C THR A 23 9.48 18.31 -19.26
N GLY A 24 8.76 17.40 -19.93
CA GLY A 24 9.34 16.41 -20.83
C GLY A 24 10.14 15.31 -20.13
N VAL A 25 9.73 14.92 -18.93
CA VAL A 25 10.31 13.74 -18.23
C VAL A 25 10.02 12.49 -19.06
N GLU A 26 11.06 11.73 -19.42
CA GLU A 26 10.93 10.55 -20.26
C GLU A 26 10.23 9.39 -19.54
N THR A 27 10.60 9.12 -18.29
CA THR A 27 10.06 8.01 -17.52
C THR A 27 9.61 8.46 -16.14
N PHE A 28 8.38 8.09 -15.76
CA PHE A 28 7.81 8.34 -14.45
C PHE A 28 7.36 7.02 -13.83
N VAL A 29 7.89 6.68 -12.67
CA VAL A 29 7.56 5.45 -11.95
C VAL A 29 6.81 5.77 -10.66
N LEU A 30 5.57 5.29 -10.54
CA LEU A 30 4.80 5.37 -9.30
C LEU A 30 5.07 4.18 -8.40
N ILE A 31 5.56 4.44 -7.21
CA ILE A 31 5.63 3.43 -6.15
C ILE A 31 4.24 3.19 -5.58
N SER A 32 3.74 1.98 -5.78
CA SER A 32 2.45 1.51 -5.27
C SER A 32 2.63 0.37 -4.26
N THR A 33 1.56 -0.34 -3.96
CA THR A 33 1.52 -1.33 -2.89
C THR A 33 0.61 -2.51 -3.24
N ASP A 34 0.86 -3.66 -2.64
CA ASP A 34 -0.02 -4.82 -2.61
C ASP A 34 -1.43 -4.48 -2.09
N LYS A 35 -1.56 -3.47 -1.24
CA LYS A 35 -2.83 -3.02 -0.63
C LYS A 35 -3.75 -2.26 -1.62
N ALA A 36 -3.24 -1.89 -2.79
CA ALA A 36 -4.04 -1.37 -3.91
C ALA A 36 -4.88 -2.46 -4.59
N VAL A 37 -4.56 -3.74 -4.31
CA VAL A 37 -5.28 -4.90 -4.81
C VAL A 37 -6.48 -5.21 -3.93
N ARG A 38 -7.69 -5.21 -4.50
CA ARG A 38 -8.93 -5.41 -3.73
C ARG A 38 -8.90 -4.65 -2.39
N PRO A 39 -8.84 -3.30 -2.41
CA PRO A 39 -8.65 -2.52 -1.20
C PRO A 39 -9.78 -2.74 -0.19
N THR A 40 -9.42 -2.79 1.09
CA THR A 40 -10.36 -2.91 2.22
C THR A 40 -10.41 -1.64 3.07
N ASN A 41 -9.50 -0.70 2.79
CA ASN A 41 -9.39 0.58 3.50
C ASN A 41 -9.09 1.73 2.53
N THR A 42 -9.28 2.96 3.01
CA THR A 42 -9.10 4.18 2.21
C THR A 42 -7.69 4.32 1.63
N MET A 43 -6.64 3.95 2.38
CA MET A 43 -5.26 4.05 1.90
C MET A 43 -5.03 3.20 0.65
N GLY A 44 -5.44 1.94 0.66
CA GLY A 44 -5.35 1.06 -0.50
C GLY A 44 -6.18 1.58 -1.69
N ALA A 45 -7.38 2.09 -1.42
CA ALA A 45 -8.24 2.67 -2.46
C ALA A 45 -7.62 3.92 -3.10
N THR A 46 -7.03 4.82 -2.30
CA THR A 46 -6.36 6.02 -2.83
C THR A 46 -5.11 5.68 -3.64
N LYS A 47 -4.36 4.64 -3.25
CA LYS A 47 -3.22 4.15 -4.05
C LYS A 47 -3.69 3.55 -5.38
N ARG A 48 -4.75 2.74 -5.38
CA ARG A 48 -5.31 2.22 -6.63
C ARG A 48 -5.86 3.34 -7.52
N PHE A 49 -6.51 4.36 -6.95
CA PHE A 49 -6.95 5.52 -7.70
C PHE A 49 -5.77 6.27 -8.36
N ALA A 50 -4.67 6.45 -7.64
CA ALA A 50 -3.45 7.06 -8.18
C ALA A 50 -2.89 6.27 -9.39
N GLU A 51 -2.98 4.92 -9.34
CA GLU A 51 -2.61 4.08 -10.49
C GLU A 51 -3.53 4.33 -11.68
N LEU A 52 -4.86 4.43 -11.47
CA LEU A 52 -5.83 4.75 -12.52
C LEU A 52 -5.53 6.11 -13.17
N VAL A 53 -5.11 7.11 -12.38
CA VAL A 53 -4.70 8.43 -12.90
C VAL A 53 -3.54 8.28 -13.89
N LEU A 54 -2.50 7.53 -13.54
CA LEU A 54 -1.35 7.34 -14.44
C LEU A 54 -1.71 6.52 -15.68
N GLN A 55 -2.51 5.46 -15.52
CA GLN A 55 -2.99 4.68 -16.65
C GLN A 55 -3.79 5.52 -17.64
N ALA A 56 -4.71 6.37 -17.11
CA ALA A 56 -5.52 7.26 -17.94
C ALA A 56 -4.68 8.35 -18.61
N LEU A 57 -3.68 8.91 -17.94
CA LEU A 57 -2.73 9.87 -18.54
C LEU A 57 -1.89 9.21 -19.62
N SER A 58 -1.39 7.99 -19.40
CA SER A 58 -0.62 7.24 -20.39
C SER A 58 -1.41 7.00 -21.68
N SER A 59 -2.70 6.74 -21.61
CA SER A 59 -3.56 6.53 -22.79
C SER A 59 -3.76 7.78 -23.65
N LYS A 60 -3.43 8.97 -23.14
CA LYS A 60 -3.49 10.24 -23.87
C LYS A 60 -2.30 10.50 -24.82
N ASN A 61 -1.48 9.50 -25.05
CA ASN A 61 -0.33 9.56 -25.95
C ASN A 61 0.70 10.63 -25.54
N ASN A 62 1.14 10.57 -24.28
CA ASN A 62 2.16 11.47 -23.74
C ASN A 62 3.58 10.97 -24.09
N ASN A 63 4.51 11.89 -24.21
CA ASN A 63 5.93 11.57 -24.36
C ASN A 63 6.57 11.01 -23.07
N THR A 64 5.85 11.04 -21.95
CA THR A 64 6.27 10.48 -20.68
C THR A 64 5.76 9.04 -20.56
N LEU A 65 6.65 8.08 -20.36
CA LEU A 65 6.31 6.69 -20.07
C LEU A 65 5.96 6.53 -18.58
N PHE A 66 4.69 6.27 -18.29
CA PHE A 66 4.22 6.02 -16.94
C PHE A 66 4.27 4.53 -16.62
N SER A 67 4.90 4.18 -15.50
CA SER A 67 4.91 2.83 -14.96
C SER A 67 4.51 2.84 -13.49
N ILE A 68 3.84 1.79 -13.07
CA ILE A 68 3.41 1.57 -11.69
C ILE A 68 4.12 0.32 -11.17
N VAL A 69 4.68 0.37 -9.96
CA VAL A 69 5.33 -0.77 -9.34
C VAL A 69 4.70 -1.07 -8.00
N ARG A 70 4.11 -2.25 -7.87
CA ARG A 70 3.48 -2.75 -6.65
C ARG A 70 4.41 -3.73 -5.94
N PHE A 71 4.57 -3.52 -4.63
CA PHE A 71 5.24 -4.46 -3.74
C PHE A 71 4.67 -4.37 -2.33
N GLY A 72 5.00 -5.36 -1.49
CA GLY A 72 4.54 -5.46 -0.11
C GLY A 72 5.39 -4.63 0.85
N ASN A 73 5.69 -5.21 2.03
CA ASN A 73 6.42 -4.46 3.04
C ASN A 73 7.93 -4.48 2.76
N VAL A 74 8.59 -3.38 3.15
CA VAL A 74 10.04 -3.25 3.04
C VAL A 74 10.65 -3.25 4.44
N LEU A 75 11.66 -4.08 4.65
CA LEU A 75 12.33 -4.26 5.94
C LEU A 75 12.97 -2.95 6.41
N GLY A 76 12.68 -2.56 7.65
CA GLY A 76 13.31 -1.39 8.27
C GLY A 76 12.79 -0.03 7.79
N SER A 77 11.72 0.02 6.98
CA SER A 77 11.09 1.27 6.57
C SER A 77 10.52 2.03 7.78
N SER A 78 10.45 3.36 7.69
CA SER A 78 9.95 4.23 8.76
C SER A 78 8.51 3.86 9.13
N GLY A 79 8.23 3.75 10.45
CA GLY A 79 6.91 3.37 10.95
C GLY A 79 6.53 1.91 10.77
N SER A 80 7.41 1.06 10.24
CA SER A 80 7.14 -0.36 10.04
C SER A 80 7.28 -1.20 11.32
N VAL A 81 6.90 -2.47 11.23
CA VAL A 81 6.85 -3.41 12.36
C VAL A 81 8.22 -3.64 13.01
N ILE A 82 9.31 -3.69 12.25
CA ILE A 82 10.65 -3.94 12.80
C ILE A 82 11.14 -2.79 13.70
N PRO A 83 11.13 -1.51 13.29
CA PRO A 83 11.43 -0.41 14.19
C PRO A 83 10.52 -0.36 15.41
N LEU A 84 9.22 -0.69 15.25
CA LEU A 84 8.28 -0.75 16.36
C LEU A 84 8.71 -1.81 17.38
N PHE A 85 8.96 -3.04 16.94
CA PHE A 85 9.39 -4.14 17.82
C PHE A 85 10.71 -3.84 18.49
N LYS A 86 11.71 -3.30 17.76
CA LYS A 86 12.98 -2.84 18.37
C LYS A 86 12.76 -1.86 19.50
N LYS A 87 11.88 -0.86 19.28
CA LYS A 87 11.55 0.13 20.32
C LYS A 87 10.84 -0.50 21.51
N GLN A 88 9.88 -1.40 21.28
CA GLN A 88 9.16 -2.09 22.35
C GLN A 88 10.09 -2.99 23.17
N ILE A 89 10.93 -3.79 22.52
CA ILE A 89 11.91 -4.65 23.20
C ILE A 89 12.88 -3.82 24.04
N LYS A 90 13.42 -2.74 23.48
CA LYS A 90 14.31 -1.82 24.21
C LYS A 90 13.67 -1.21 25.46
N ASN A 91 12.35 -1.03 25.45
CA ASN A 91 11.60 -0.45 26.58
C ASN A 91 11.09 -1.53 27.57
N GLY A 92 11.48 -2.79 27.44
CA GLY A 92 11.03 -3.90 28.32
C GLY A 92 9.67 -4.50 27.94
N GLY A 93 9.19 -4.25 26.74
CA GLY A 93 7.94 -4.81 26.21
C GLY A 93 6.67 -4.06 26.65
N PRO A 94 5.47 -4.65 26.45
CA PRO A 94 5.25 -5.83 25.64
C PRO A 94 5.48 -5.57 24.13
N VAL A 95 5.82 -6.62 23.38
CA VAL A 95 5.78 -6.58 21.91
C VAL A 95 4.34 -6.79 21.47
N THR A 96 3.80 -5.87 20.65
CA THR A 96 2.39 -5.91 20.22
C THR A 96 2.25 -6.46 18.80
N VAL A 97 1.48 -7.53 18.65
CA VAL A 97 1.11 -8.17 17.38
C VAL A 97 -0.40 -8.06 17.21
N THR A 98 -0.88 -7.73 16.01
CA THR A 98 -2.32 -7.50 15.80
C THR A 98 -3.10 -8.80 15.78
N ASP A 99 -2.54 -9.89 15.24
CA ASP A 99 -3.16 -11.22 15.26
C ASP A 99 -2.08 -12.31 15.22
N PRO A 100 -2.22 -13.43 15.95
CA PRO A 100 -1.22 -14.51 15.96
C PRO A 100 -1.01 -15.17 14.60
N ASN A 101 -1.97 -15.06 13.68
CA ASN A 101 -1.91 -15.67 12.35
C ASN A 101 -1.63 -14.66 11.23
N ILE A 102 -1.36 -13.40 11.56
CA ILE A 102 -1.10 -12.38 10.55
C ILE A 102 0.21 -12.66 9.79
N ILE A 103 0.11 -12.59 8.49
CA ILE A 103 1.22 -12.87 7.57
C ILE A 103 1.50 -11.64 6.72
N ARG A 104 2.77 -11.37 6.46
CA ARG A 104 3.22 -10.32 5.55
C ARG A 104 4.38 -10.82 4.69
N TYR A 105 4.56 -10.17 3.56
CA TYR A 105 5.72 -10.36 2.71
C TYR A 105 6.72 -9.24 2.96
N PHE A 106 8.00 -9.56 2.88
CA PHE A 106 9.06 -8.58 3.08
C PHE A 106 10.16 -8.71 2.03
N MET A 107 10.66 -7.56 1.60
CA MET A 107 11.93 -7.48 0.88
C MET A 107 12.82 -6.42 1.52
N THR A 108 14.10 -6.44 1.21
CA THR A 108 15.03 -5.40 1.64
C THR A 108 14.82 -4.10 0.84
N ILE A 109 15.28 -2.97 1.36
CA ILE A 109 15.25 -1.69 0.64
C ILE A 109 16.06 -1.80 -0.65
N THR A 110 17.23 -2.43 -0.62
CA THR A 110 18.11 -2.60 -1.79
C THR A 110 17.40 -3.39 -2.89
N GLU A 111 16.81 -4.54 -2.56
CA GLU A 111 16.03 -5.34 -3.52
C GLU A 111 14.88 -4.54 -4.13
N ALA A 112 14.12 -3.81 -3.29
CA ALA A 112 13.00 -2.99 -3.78
C ALA A 112 13.48 -1.93 -4.76
N VAL A 113 14.57 -1.22 -4.45
CA VAL A 113 15.16 -0.18 -5.32
C VAL A 113 15.63 -0.76 -6.65
N GLU A 114 16.38 -1.85 -6.61
CA GLU A 114 16.89 -2.51 -7.82
C GLU A 114 15.74 -2.95 -8.74
N LEU A 115 14.71 -3.61 -8.19
CA LEU A 115 13.58 -4.08 -8.97
C LEU A 115 12.70 -2.92 -9.49
N VAL A 116 12.57 -1.82 -8.75
CA VAL A 116 11.87 -0.61 -9.19
C VAL A 116 12.59 0.04 -10.39
N ILE A 117 13.91 0.18 -10.33
CA ILE A 117 14.69 0.75 -11.44
C ILE A 117 14.55 -0.14 -12.68
N GLN A 118 14.67 -1.46 -12.53
CA GLN A 118 14.48 -2.41 -13.63
C GLN A 118 13.05 -2.35 -14.20
N SER A 119 12.03 -2.29 -13.35
CA SER A 119 10.64 -2.12 -13.80
C SER A 119 10.46 -0.85 -14.64
N GLY A 120 11.07 0.26 -14.20
CA GLY A 120 11.04 1.53 -14.92
C GLY A 120 11.66 1.45 -16.32
N SER A 121 12.73 0.67 -16.46
CA SER A 121 13.41 0.47 -17.78
C SER A 121 12.64 -0.42 -18.74
N MET A 122 11.73 -1.27 -18.24
CA MET A 122 10.89 -2.17 -19.04
C MET A 122 9.49 -1.59 -19.35
N GLY A 123 9.20 -0.37 -18.86
CA GLY A 123 7.89 0.26 -19.05
C GLY A 123 7.65 0.67 -20.49
N GLU A 124 6.47 0.37 -21.02
CA GLU A 124 5.99 0.75 -22.35
C GLU A 124 4.89 1.82 -22.28
N GLY A 125 4.46 2.15 -21.07
CA GLY A 125 3.45 3.16 -20.75
C GLY A 125 2.13 2.57 -20.26
N GLY A 126 1.73 2.98 -19.04
CA GLY A 126 0.53 2.47 -18.36
C GLY A 126 0.69 1.11 -17.70
N ASP A 127 1.89 0.57 -17.67
CA ASP A 127 2.20 -0.74 -17.10
C ASP A 127 2.05 -0.76 -15.59
N VAL A 128 1.54 -1.88 -15.08
CA VAL A 128 1.53 -2.21 -13.67
C VAL A 128 2.42 -3.42 -13.43
N PHE A 129 3.58 -3.17 -12.84
CA PHE A 129 4.50 -4.22 -12.44
C PHE A 129 4.23 -4.65 -11.00
N VAL A 130 4.37 -5.95 -10.74
CA VAL A 130 4.24 -6.57 -9.43
C VAL A 130 5.54 -7.29 -9.11
N LEU A 131 6.16 -6.91 -7.98
CA LEU A 131 7.40 -7.54 -7.56
C LEU A 131 7.12 -8.84 -6.80
N ASP A 132 7.90 -9.86 -7.11
CA ASP A 132 7.92 -11.09 -6.31
C ASP A 132 8.54 -10.80 -4.95
N MET A 133 7.75 -11.00 -3.92
CA MET A 133 8.10 -10.72 -2.53
C MET A 133 8.75 -11.92 -1.81
N GLY A 134 8.92 -13.05 -2.51
CA GLY A 134 9.43 -14.29 -1.92
C GLY A 134 8.47 -14.91 -0.90
N GLU A 135 9.01 -15.45 0.19
CA GLU A 135 8.25 -16.22 1.17
C GLU A 135 7.44 -15.34 2.14
N GLN A 136 6.36 -15.93 2.61
CA GLN A 136 5.50 -15.34 3.64
C GLN A 136 6.15 -15.38 5.00
N VAL A 137 6.06 -14.29 5.75
CA VAL A 137 6.58 -14.18 7.12
C VAL A 137 5.42 -13.98 8.09
N LYS A 138 5.27 -14.89 9.03
CA LYS A 138 4.35 -14.76 10.15
C LYS A 138 4.89 -13.71 11.13
N ILE A 139 4.09 -12.68 11.43
CA ILE A 139 4.56 -11.56 12.27
C ILE A 139 4.84 -11.99 13.71
N ASP A 140 4.11 -12.97 14.20
CA ASP A 140 4.35 -13.59 15.49
C ASP A 140 5.73 -14.24 15.57
N ASP A 141 6.14 -15.00 14.53
CA ASP A 141 7.46 -15.61 14.46
C ASP A 141 8.57 -14.57 14.33
N LEU A 142 8.31 -13.48 13.60
CA LEU A 142 9.22 -12.34 13.53
C LEU A 142 9.42 -11.71 14.91
N ALA A 143 8.35 -11.49 15.68
CA ALA A 143 8.41 -10.95 17.04
C ALA A 143 9.25 -11.85 17.95
N LYS A 144 8.95 -13.16 17.96
CA LYS A 144 9.71 -14.18 18.74
C LYS A 144 11.19 -14.19 18.38
N LYS A 145 11.49 -14.15 17.08
CA LYS A 145 12.87 -14.12 16.58
C LYS A 145 13.61 -12.86 17.03
N MET A 146 12.96 -11.71 16.97
CA MET A 146 13.57 -10.43 17.37
C MET A 146 13.85 -10.37 18.87
N ILE A 147 12.95 -10.87 19.73
CA ILE A 147 13.17 -10.98 21.17
C ILE A 147 14.41 -11.83 21.45
N LYS A 148 14.48 -13.05 20.87
CA LYS A 148 15.61 -13.96 21.02
C LYS A 148 16.94 -13.37 20.53
N LEU A 149 16.94 -12.69 19.38
CA LEU A 149 18.13 -12.05 18.83
C LEU A 149 18.60 -10.84 19.69
N SER A 150 17.74 -10.31 20.54
CA SER A 150 18.10 -9.26 21.52
C SER A 150 18.68 -9.84 22.82
N GLY A 151 18.88 -11.17 22.88
CA GLY A 151 19.40 -11.85 24.08
C GLY A 151 18.37 -12.04 25.19
N LEU A 152 17.07 -11.82 24.89
CA LEU A 152 15.97 -11.85 25.86
C LEU A 152 15.09 -13.09 25.66
N GLN A 153 14.39 -13.48 26.73
CA GLN A 153 13.49 -14.61 26.76
C GLN A 153 12.02 -14.14 26.59
N ILE A 154 11.24 -14.94 25.89
CA ILE A 154 9.80 -14.71 25.76
C ILE A 154 9.14 -15.07 27.10
N LYS A 155 8.29 -14.17 27.58
CA LYS A 155 7.43 -14.37 28.74
C LYS A 155 6.09 -14.92 28.25
N ASP A 156 5.79 -16.17 28.64
CA ASP A 156 4.55 -16.85 28.34
C ASP A 156 4.21 -17.85 29.46
N ASP A 157 3.16 -18.66 29.28
CA ASP A 157 2.70 -19.64 30.28
C ASP A 157 3.75 -20.74 30.56
N LEU A 158 4.64 -21.02 29.60
CA LEU A 158 5.73 -21.99 29.75
C LEU A 158 6.99 -21.38 30.38
N ASN A 159 7.13 -20.06 30.31
CA ASN A 159 8.24 -19.30 30.89
C ASN A 159 7.70 -18.00 31.54
N PRO A 160 7.05 -18.08 32.70
CA PRO A 160 6.44 -16.93 33.36
C PRO A 160 7.48 -15.89 33.86
N ASP A 161 8.72 -16.29 34.02
CA ASP A 161 9.85 -15.41 34.43
C ASP A 161 10.59 -14.81 33.22
N GLY A 162 10.10 -15.02 32.00
CA GLY A 162 10.68 -14.43 30.79
C GLY A 162 10.66 -12.90 30.80
N ASP A 163 11.47 -12.30 29.93
CA ASP A 163 11.70 -10.86 29.90
C ASP A 163 10.60 -10.08 29.18
N ILE A 164 10.11 -10.60 28.03
CA ILE A 164 9.26 -9.88 27.09
C ILE A 164 7.99 -10.68 26.75
N GLU A 165 6.84 -10.11 27.08
CA GLU A 165 5.53 -10.62 26.69
C GLU A 165 5.19 -10.22 25.23
N ILE A 166 4.54 -11.13 24.49
CA ILE A 166 3.89 -10.80 23.20
C ILE A 166 2.39 -10.63 23.46
N LYS A 167 1.88 -9.42 23.20
CA LYS A 167 0.48 -9.07 23.40
C LYS A 167 -0.26 -8.94 22.08
N TYR A 168 -1.40 -9.65 21.95
CA TYR A 168 -2.26 -9.56 20.79
C TYR A 168 -3.30 -8.47 20.97
N THR A 169 -3.37 -7.53 20.01
CA THR A 169 -4.18 -6.30 20.13
C THR A 169 -5.47 -6.33 19.31
N GLY A 170 -5.66 -7.35 18.48
CA GLY A 170 -6.72 -7.38 17.46
C GLY A 170 -6.30 -6.66 16.17
N LEU A 171 -6.88 -7.08 15.04
CA LEU A 171 -6.65 -6.45 13.75
C LEU A 171 -7.10 -4.99 13.77
N ARG A 172 -6.36 -4.13 13.10
CA ARG A 172 -6.76 -2.73 12.89
C ARG A 172 -7.95 -2.67 11.92
N PRO A 173 -8.77 -1.62 11.98
CA PRO A 173 -9.86 -1.43 11.02
C PRO A 173 -9.37 -1.49 9.56
N GLY A 174 -9.95 -2.42 8.78
CA GLY A 174 -9.56 -2.65 7.39
C GLY A 174 -8.18 -3.29 7.18
N GLU A 175 -7.55 -3.82 8.23
CA GLU A 175 -6.32 -4.61 8.12
C GLU A 175 -6.64 -6.04 7.67
N LYS A 176 -5.98 -6.51 6.62
CA LYS A 176 -6.11 -7.89 6.13
C LYS A 176 -5.26 -8.84 6.99
N LEU A 177 -5.80 -10.02 7.31
CA LEU A 177 -5.03 -11.08 7.94
C LEU A 177 -3.92 -11.59 7.00
N PHE A 178 -4.25 -11.72 5.71
CA PHE A 178 -3.35 -12.14 4.64
C PHE A 178 -3.35 -11.08 3.54
N GLU A 179 -2.17 -10.62 3.13
CA GLU A 179 -2.04 -9.73 1.98
C GLU A 179 -2.03 -10.56 0.68
N GLU A 180 -2.71 -10.06 -0.32
CA GLU A 180 -2.77 -10.71 -1.62
C GLU A 180 -1.62 -10.18 -2.49
N LEU A 181 -0.65 -11.04 -2.79
CA LEU A 181 0.21 -10.80 -3.93
C LEU A 181 -0.64 -11.03 -5.18
N LEU A 182 -0.74 -10.02 -6.02
CA LEU A 182 -1.37 -10.16 -7.31
C LEU A 182 -0.53 -11.05 -8.23
N ILE A 183 -0.62 -12.32 -8.01
CA ILE A 183 -0.21 -13.32 -8.98
C ILE A 183 -1.50 -14.07 -9.33
N GLY A 184 -2.33 -13.44 -10.16
CA GLY A 184 -3.53 -14.05 -10.69
C GLY A 184 -3.33 -14.44 -12.15
N LYS A 185 -4.37 -15.02 -12.77
CA LYS A 185 -4.43 -15.40 -14.19
C LYS A 185 -4.21 -14.23 -15.18
N ASN A 186 -4.08 -12.98 -14.67
CA ASN A 186 -3.96 -11.76 -15.46
C ASN A 186 -2.54 -11.15 -15.38
N THR A 187 -1.52 -11.96 -15.11
CA THR A 187 -0.13 -11.52 -15.15
C THR A 187 0.62 -12.19 -16.29
N SER A 188 1.64 -11.52 -16.81
CA SER A 188 2.63 -12.05 -17.73
C SER A 188 4.02 -11.90 -17.15
N GLU A 189 4.91 -12.83 -17.52
CA GLU A 189 6.32 -12.76 -17.17
C GLU A 189 7.00 -11.59 -17.87
N THR A 190 8.11 -11.12 -17.30
CA THR A 190 9.02 -10.16 -17.91
C THR A 190 10.40 -10.79 -18.05
N ASP A 191 11.37 -10.03 -18.60
CA ASP A 191 12.76 -10.49 -18.69
C ASP A 191 13.41 -10.72 -17.31
N ASN A 192 12.84 -10.16 -16.25
CA ASN A 192 13.26 -10.44 -14.88
C ASN A 192 12.22 -11.33 -14.18
N PRO A 193 12.62 -12.56 -13.74
CA PRO A 193 11.69 -13.51 -13.12
C PRO A 193 11.06 -13.01 -11.80
N ARG A 194 11.62 -11.96 -11.20
CA ARG A 194 11.07 -11.33 -9.99
C ARG A 194 10.13 -10.16 -10.28
N ILE A 195 9.86 -9.85 -11.55
CA ILE A 195 8.98 -8.78 -11.97
C ILE A 195 7.91 -9.34 -12.89
N MET A 196 6.66 -9.23 -12.50
CA MET A 196 5.52 -9.64 -13.29
C MET A 196 4.80 -8.40 -13.82
N ARG A 197 4.25 -8.45 -15.04
CA ARG A 197 3.39 -7.40 -15.60
C ARG A 197 1.94 -7.78 -15.39
N ALA A 198 1.16 -6.98 -14.67
CA ALA A 198 -0.26 -7.21 -14.41
C ALA A 198 -1.13 -6.51 -15.47
N LYS A 199 -2.16 -7.21 -15.95
CA LYS A 199 -3.22 -6.61 -16.76
C LYS A 199 -4.29 -6.09 -15.82
N GLU A 200 -4.39 -4.78 -15.71
CA GLU A 200 -5.33 -4.10 -14.82
C GLU A 200 -6.40 -3.37 -15.64
N GLU A 201 -7.61 -3.34 -15.10
CA GLU A 201 -8.66 -2.47 -15.64
C GLU A 201 -8.26 -1.02 -15.48
N MET A 202 -8.49 -0.23 -16.54
CA MET A 202 -8.21 1.20 -16.57
C MET A 202 -9.52 1.96 -16.78
N MET A 203 -9.51 3.24 -16.43
CA MET A 203 -10.64 4.14 -16.63
C MET A 203 -10.25 5.21 -17.66
N GLU A 204 -11.18 5.55 -18.55
CA GLU A 204 -10.96 6.65 -19.48
C GLU A 204 -10.81 8.00 -18.73
N TRP A 205 -9.93 8.84 -19.24
CA TRP A 205 -9.61 10.12 -18.60
C TRP A 205 -10.84 10.99 -18.34
N THR A 206 -11.73 11.11 -19.33
CA THR A 206 -12.93 11.96 -19.22
C THR A 206 -13.81 11.57 -18.04
N LYS A 207 -13.98 10.26 -17.80
CA LYS A 207 -14.73 9.76 -16.65
C LYS A 207 -13.98 10.01 -15.35
N LEU A 208 -12.67 9.77 -15.36
CA LEU A 208 -11.82 9.95 -14.18
C LEU A 208 -11.74 11.43 -13.76
N GLU A 209 -11.64 12.35 -14.73
CA GLU A 209 -11.59 13.79 -14.53
C GLU A 209 -12.85 14.29 -13.81
N GLY A 210 -14.04 13.84 -14.22
CA GLY A 210 -15.29 14.17 -13.53
C GLY A 210 -15.28 13.70 -12.05
N ILE A 211 -14.75 12.50 -11.77
CA ILE A 211 -14.64 12.02 -10.39
C ILE A 211 -13.61 12.84 -9.59
N LEU A 212 -12.50 13.24 -10.21
CA LEU A 212 -11.49 14.10 -9.58
C LEU A 212 -12.08 15.46 -9.19
N ASP A 213 -12.90 16.06 -10.04
CA ASP A 213 -13.56 17.33 -9.72
C ASP A 213 -14.56 17.19 -8.57
N GLU A 214 -15.37 16.14 -8.58
CA GLU A 214 -16.26 15.85 -7.44
C GLU A 214 -15.48 15.57 -6.14
N LEU A 215 -14.32 14.88 -6.22
CA LEU A 215 -13.45 14.67 -5.06
C LEU A 215 -12.94 15.98 -4.48
N ARG A 216 -12.51 16.94 -5.32
CA ARG A 216 -12.08 18.29 -4.87
C ARG A 216 -13.18 19.02 -4.11
N ILE A 217 -14.41 18.98 -4.62
CA ILE A 217 -15.56 19.59 -3.96
C ILE A 217 -15.80 18.93 -2.60
N ALA A 218 -15.88 17.60 -2.58
CA ALA A 218 -16.13 16.84 -1.36
C ALA A 218 -15.03 17.01 -0.29
N ILE A 219 -13.77 17.22 -0.71
CA ILE A 219 -12.65 17.56 0.19
C ILE A 219 -12.88 18.92 0.84
N ASN A 220 -13.20 19.95 0.04
CA ASN A 220 -13.41 21.31 0.54
C ASN A 220 -14.61 21.39 1.49
N GLU A 221 -15.62 20.56 1.26
CA GLU A 221 -16.83 20.48 2.10
C GLU A 221 -16.65 19.54 3.32
N ASN A 222 -15.51 18.86 3.44
CA ASN A 222 -15.30 17.79 4.43
C ASN A 222 -16.40 16.71 4.39
N ASN A 223 -16.88 16.39 3.19
CA ASN A 223 -17.96 15.43 2.98
C ASN A 223 -17.40 13.99 2.88
N TYR A 224 -17.12 13.39 4.02
CA TYR A 224 -16.50 12.06 4.11
C TYR A 224 -17.33 10.93 3.49
N LEU A 225 -18.65 11.03 3.54
CA LEU A 225 -19.55 10.05 2.90
C LEU A 225 -19.38 10.11 1.38
N LYS A 226 -19.41 11.32 0.80
CA LYS A 226 -19.21 11.51 -0.63
C LYS A 226 -17.81 11.09 -1.09
N LEU A 227 -16.76 11.37 -0.29
CA LEU A 227 -15.41 10.90 -0.56
C LEU A 227 -15.34 9.37 -0.66
N ARG A 228 -16.00 8.66 0.26
CA ARG A 228 -16.06 7.20 0.24
C ARG A 228 -16.83 6.66 -0.97
N GLU A 229 -17.96 7.27 -1.32
CA GLU A 229 -18.75 6.91 -2.50
C GLU A 229 -17.92 7.04 -3.79
N LEU A 230 -17.23 8.17 -3.96
CA LEU A 230 -16.40 8.45 -5.14
C LEU A 230 -15.21 7.46 -5.25
N LEU A 231 -14.60 7.11 -4.12
CA LEU A 231 -13.57 6.06 -4.11
C LEU A 231 -14.13 4.68 -4.52
N ILE A 232 -15.33 4.32 -4.05
CA ILE A 232 -15.99 3.05 -4.46
C ILE A 232 -16.35 3.09 -5.94
N GLN A 233 -16.82 4.23 -6.45
CA GLN A 233 -17.17 4.41 -7.86
C GLN A 233 -15.94 4.27 -8.78
N ALA A 234 -14.81 4.85 -8.39
CA ALA A 234 -13.58 4.81 -9.19
C ALA A 234 -12.83 3.49 -9.06
N VAL A 235 -12.93 2.83 -7.91
CA VAL A 235 -12.20 1.59 -7.59
C VAL A 235 -13.20 0.47 -7.30
N PRO A 236 -13.71 -0.24 -8.33
CA PRO A 236 -14.81 -1.20 -8.18
C PRO A 236 -14.54 -2.34 -7.20
N LEU A 237 -13.27 -2.71 -7.01
CA LEU A 237 -12.86 -3.76 -6.07
C LEU A 237 -12.64 -3.23 -4.64
N PHE A 238 -12.85 -1.95 -4.39
CA PHE A 238 -12.80 -1.37 -3.05
C PHE A 238 -14.04 -1.79 -2.26
N LYS A 239 -13.83 -2.63 -1.27
CA LYS A 239 -14.87 -3.09 -0.33
C LYS A 239 -14.46 -2.70 1.08
N PRO A 240 -14.86 -1.49 1.56
CA PRO A 240 -14.53 -1.04 2.91
C PRO A 240 -15.03 -2.02 3.96
N GLN A 241 -14.13 -2.46 4.85
CA GLN A 241 -14.45 -3.41 5.92
C GLN A 241 -14.68 -2.74 7.29
N CYS A 242 -14.74 -1.42 7.32
CA CYS A 242 -15.00 -0.65 8.54
C CYS A 242 -15.82 0.60 8.22
N ASP A 243 -16.42 1.20 9.24
CA ASP A 243 -17.00 2.53 9.17
C ASP A 243 -15.94 3.58 8.79
N ILE A 244 -16.39 4.80 8.47
CA ILE A 244 -15.45 5.90 8.23
C ILE A 244 -14.77 6.23 9.55
N ILE A 245 -13.45 6.02 9.59
CA ILE A 245 -12.62 6.37 10.73
C ILE A 245 -11.76 7.55 10.31
N ASP A 246 -12.05 8.71 10.89
CA ASP A 246 -11.28 9.93 10.69
C ASP A 246 -11.36 10.80 11.95
N ILE A 247 -10.28 11.50 12.28
CA ILE A 247 -10.20 12.34 13.50
C ILE A 247 -11.23 13.48 13.43
N LEU A 248 -11.52 13.96 12.23
CA LEU A 248 -12.43 15.09 11.99
C LEU A 248 -13.85 14.65 11.67
N TYR A 249 -14.09 13.37 11.40
CA TYR A 249 -15.41 12.85 11.07
C TYR A 249 -16.21 12.57 12.35
N LYS A 250 -17.29 13.30 12.53
CA LYS A 250 -18.30 12.99 13.56
C LYS A 250 -19.50 12.36 12.86
N LYS A 251 -19.82 11.11 13.21
CA LYS A 251 -21.06 10.47 12.76
C LYS A 251 -22.22 11.29 13.33
N ILE A 252 -23.07 11.85 12.47
CA ILE A 252 -24.32 12.46 12.88
C ILE A 252 -25.24 11.30 13.22
N GLU A 253 -25.62 11.17 14.48
CA GLU A 253 -26.59 10.17 14.98
C GLU A 253 -28.00 10.50 14.50
#